data_9d2a880831ee17a5d4005be1599aac88
#
_entry.id   9d2a880831ee17a5d4005be1599aac88
#
_cell.length_a   1.000
_cell.length_b   1.000
_cell.length_c   1.000
_cell.angle_alpha   90.00
_cell.angle_beta   90.00
_cell.angle_gamma   90.00
#
_symmetry.space_group_name_H-M   'P 1'
#
loop_
_entity.id
_entity.type
_entity.pdbx_description
1 polymer ?
#
loop_
_entity_poly.entity_id
_entity_poly.type
_entity_poly.pdbx_seq_one_letter_code
_entity_poly.pdbx_strand_id
1 'polypeptide(L)'
;MPMDADVQTHARTLALRSPDHLRVGPFTVRYNPNWSIKYANYAIPDQDAEPTRADLDALVAAFREHDRLPRLEFLPGSAPAVEPALLAAGFTVENRAPVMACAPDALLTPKPVASLTIAEPATDAEFDAAALVQHHGYGGTGEPEGGEAEWLRTAATGGGVAALATIDGVPVGAGGCSVPVDGLTELAGLAVAGAYRRRGIGAALSAHLTATAFGRDCRVVWLEPGDADVERIYAGIGFRRVGEKLNISLDPA
;
A
#
# COMPACT_ATOMS: atom_id res chain seq x y z
N MET A 1 -3.00 13.76 17.36
CA MET A 1 -2.77 14.24 15.97
C MET A 1 -3.90 13.76 15.08
N PRO A 2 -4.27 14.46 14.02
CA PRO A 2 -5.18 13.91 13.03
C PRO A 2 -4.61 12.61 12.45
N MET A 3 -5.45 11.64 12.14
CA MET A 3 -5.05 10.30 11.68
C MET A 3 -4.28 10.34 10.33
N ASP A 4 -4.56 11.34 9.49
CA ASP A 4 -3.86 11.60 8.24
C ASP A 4 -2.36 11.87 8.44
N ALA A 5 -1.99 12.67 9.44
CA ALA A 5 -0.58 12.93 9.78
C ALA A 5 0.13 11.66 10.29
N ASP A 6 -0.56 10.80 11.04
CA ASP A 6 -0.02 9.52 11.49
C ASP A 6 0.24 8.59 10.29
N VAL A 7 -0.71 8.50 9.33
CA VAL A 7 -0.56 7.71 8.10
C VAL A 7 0.60 8.21 7.24
N GLN A 8 0.71 9.53 7.03
CA GLN A 8 1.83 10.15 6.29
C GLN A 8 3.17 9.81 6.95
N THR A 9 3.26 9.96 8.28
CA THR A 9 4.47 9.65 9.05
C THR A 9 4.83 8.17 8.93
N HIS A 10 3.85 7.26 9.01
CA HIS A 10 4.04 5.82 8.82
C HIS A 10 4.64 5.52 7.43
N ALA A 11 4.01 6.01 6.36
CA ALA A 11 4.46 5.79 4.98
C ALA A 11 5.89 6.29 4.76
N ARG A 12 6.20 7.51 5.27
CA ARG A 12 7.54 8.09 5.18
C ARG A 12 8.58 7.30 5.98
N THR A 13 8.23 6.82 7.17
CA THR A 13 9.15 6.03 8.00
C THR A 13 9.48 4.69 7.33
N LEU A 14 8.51 4.04 6.69
CA LEU A 14 8.77 2.84 5.90
C LEU A 14 9.70 3.13 4.71
N ALA A 15 9.49 4.23 4.01
CA ALA A 15 10.39 4.64 2.93
C ALA A 15 11.82 4.87 3.41
N LEU A 16 12.01 5.54 4.56
CA LEU A 16 13.31 5.80 5.17
C LEU A 16 14.01 4.52 5.68
N ARG A 17 13.28 3.45 5.97
CA ARG A 17 13.86 2.16 6.36
C ARG A 17 14.37 1.34 5.17
N SER A 18 13.94 1.68 3.95
CA SER A 18 14.48 1.04 2.74
C SER A 18 15.95 1.45 2.55
N PRO A 19 16.88 0.52 2.29
CA PRO A 19 18.27 0.85 2.03
C PRO A 19 18.44 1.72 0.78
N ASP A 20 17.52 1.62 -0.15
CA ASP A 20 17.58 2.31 -1.45
C ASP A 20 16.80 3.64 -1.48
N HIS A 21 16.35 4.16 -0.33
CA HIS A 21 15.70 5.47 -0.28
C HIS A 21 16.68 6.61 -0.60
N LEU A 22 16.13 7.67 -1.22
CA LEU A 22 16.88 8.90 -1.49
C LEU A 22 16.28 10.07 -0.72
N ARG A 23 17.12 11.00 -0.28
CA ARG A 23 16.67 12.31 0.24
C ARG A 23 16.94 13.38 -0.81
N VAL A 24 15.89 14.07 -1.23
CA VAL A 24 15.97 15.15 -2.23
C VAL A 24 15.20 16.36 -1.70
N GLY A 25 15.91 17.35 -1.17
CA GLY A 25 15.28 18.50 -0.51
C GLY A 25 14.29 18.03 0.55
N PRO A 26 13.02 18.54 0.55
CA PRO A 26 12.01 18.18 1.51
C PRO A 26 11.28 16.85 1.16
N PHE A 27 11.85 16.01 0.30
CA PHE A 27 11.24 14.75 -0.15
C PHE A 27 12.03 13.53 0.28
N THR A 28 11.32 12.49 0.71
CA THR A 28 11.84 11.12 0.82
C THR A 28 11.37 10.35 -0.40
N VAL A 29 12.30 9.92 -1.24
CA VAL A 29 12.01 9.09 -2.42
C VAL A 29 12.15 7.63 -2.01
N ARG A 30 11.06 6.89 -2.08
CA ARG A 30 11.07 5.44 -2.05
C ARG A 30 11.51 4.96 -3.43
N TYR A 31 12.55 4.17 -3.47
CA TYR A 31 13.10 3.60 -4.69
C TYR A 31 13.22 2.09 -4.55
N ASN A 32 12.84 1.35 -5.58
CA ASN A 32 13.07 -0.09 -5.66
C ASN A 32 13.81 -0.40 -6.96
N PRO A 33 15.10 -0.78 -6.90
CA PRO A 33 15.91 -1.07 -8.09
C PRO A 33 15.40 -2.31 -8.84
N ASN A 34 14.80 -3.26 -8.12
CA ASN A 34 14.38 -4.56 -8.66
C ASN A 34 12.91 -4.60 -9.12
N TRP A 35 12.16 -3.53 -8.88
CA TRP A 35 10.73 -3.48 -9.22
C TRP A 35 10.35 -2.14 -9.81
N SER A 36 10.18 -2.09 -11.14
CA SER A 36 10.02 -0.84 -11.87
C SER A 36 8.62 -0.21 -11.81
N ILE A 37 7.63 -0.92 -11.26
CA ILE A 37 6.26 -0.41 -11.21
C ILE A 37 6.17 0.92 -10.43
N LYS A 38 5.28 1.81 -10.87
CA LYS A 38 5.12 3.14 -10.27
C LYS A 38 4.75 3.12 -8.78
N TYR A 39 4.04 2.09 -8.31
CA TYR A 39 3.63 1.94 -6.91
C TYR A 39 4.77 1.52 -5.96
N ALA A 40 5.89 1.08 -6.50
CA ALA A 40 7.11 0.81 -5.73
C ALA A 40 8.07 1.99 -5.69
N ASN A 41 7.85 3.02 -6.53
CA ASN A 41 8.77 4.13 -6.78
C ASN A 41 8.02 5.47 -6.75
N TYR A 42 8.05 6.15 -5.61
CA TYR A 42 7.37 7.45 -5.43
C TYR A 42 8.03 8.27 -4.31
N ALA A 43 7.79 9.57 -4.30
CA ALA A 43 8.26 10.46 -3.25
C ALA A 43 7.14 10.81 -2.25
N ILE A 44 7.55 11.06 -1.02
CA ILE A 44 6.69 11.49 0.08
C ILE A 44 7.29 12.80 0.62
N PRO A 45 6.53 13.91 0.69
CA PRO A 45 7.01 15.15 1.27
C PRO A 45 7.12 15.05 2.79
N ASP A 46 8.00 15.88 3.35
CA ASP A 46 8.03 16.11 4.79
C ASP A 46 6.74 16.80 5.25
N GLN A 47 6.46 16.69 6.54
CA GLN A 47 5.35 17.41 7.16
C GLN A 47 5.54 18.92 6.92
N ASP A 48 4.45 19.60 6.52
CA ASP A 48 4.42 21.04 6.24
C ASP A 48 5.50 21.52 5.23
N ALA A 49 5.91 20.66 4.30
CA ALA A 49 6.90 21.00 3.29
C ALA A 49 6.43 22.16 2.38
N GLU A 50 7.34 23.10 2.14
CA GLU A 50 7.16 24.23 1.20
C GLU A 50 8.26 24.16 0.12
N PRO A 51 8.11 23.27 -0.91
CA PRO A 51 9.15 23.05 -1.88
C PRO A 51 9.35 24.26 -2.80
N THR A 52 10.62 24.60 -3.04
CA THR A 52 11.02 25.57 -4.06
C THR A 52 11.00 24.93 -5.46
N ARG A 53 11.07 25.77 -6.50
CA ARG A 53 11.25 25.27 -7.87
C ARG A 53 12.51 24.42 -8.00
N ALA A 54 13.60 24.80 -7.37
CA ALA A 54 14.86 24.05 -7.39
C ALA A 54 14.73 22.66 -6.73
N ASP A 55 13.93 22.54 -5.66
CA ASP A 55 13.65 21.25 -5.03
C ASP A 55 12.89 20.32 -5.97
N LEU A 56 11.91 20.86 -6.71
CA LEU A 56 11.15 20.08 -7.68
C LEU A 56 11.98 19.67 -8.89
N ASP A 57 12.84 20.55 -9.41
CA ASP A 57 13.75 20.21 -10.50
C ASP A 57 14.75 19.12 -10.07
N ALA A 58 15.28 19.19 -8.85
CA ALA A 58 16.15 18.16 -8.28
C ALA A 58 15.40 16.82 -8.09
N LEU A 59 14.15 16.86 -7.63
CA LEU A 59 13.31 15.67 -7.50
C LEU A 59 13.09 14.98 -8.85
N VAL A 60 12.74 15.75 -9.88
CA VAL A 60 12.56 15.22 -11.25
C VAL A 60 13.85 14.60 -11.77
N ALA A 61 14.99 15.27 -11.56
CA ALA A 61 16.29 14.75 -11.97
C ALA A 61 16.62 13.42 -11.28
N ALA A 62 16.38 13.31 -9.98
CA ALA A 62 16.63 12.08 -9.22
C ALA A 62 15.80 10.88 -9.74
N PHE A 63 14.53 11.09 -10.08
CA PHE A 63 13.73 10.02 -10.69
C PHE A 63 14.24 9.61 -12.06
N ARG A 64 14.60 10.58 -12.90
CA ARG A 64 15.10 10.33 -14.27
C ARG A 64 16.46 9.63 -14.27
N GLU A 65 17.34 9.95 -13.32
CA GLU A 65 18.64 9.27 -13.16
C GLU A 65 18.48 7.76 -12.92
N HIS A 66 17.38 7.37 -12.29
CA HIS A 66 17.06 5.97 -12.00
C HIS A 66 16.07 5.34 -13.01
N ASP A 67 15.77 6.02 -14.13
CA ASP A 67 14.78 5.58 -15.13
C ASP A 67 13.39 5.29 -14.50
N ARG A 68 12.93 6.23 -13.64
CA ARG A 68 11.64 6.15 -12.98
C ARG A 68 10.77 7.37 -13.28
N LEU A 69 9.46 7.15 -13.27
CA LEU A 69 8.47 8.22 -13.40
C LEU A 69 8.53 9.15 -12.18
N PRO A 70 8.75 10.47 -12.35
CA PRO A 70 8.61 11.42 -11.24
C PRO A 70 7.18 11.38 -10.69
N ARG A 71 7.01 10.85 -9.48
CA ARG A 71 5.71 10.56 -8.89
C ARG A 71 5.73 10.76 -7.37
N LEU A 72 4.64 11.31 -6.86
CA LEU A 72 4.45 11.47 -5.41
C LEU A 72 3.14 10.81 -4.98
N GLU A 73 3.17 10.27 -3.77
CA GLU A 73 2.02 9.80 -3.02
C GLU A 73 2.04 10.44 -1.63
N PHE A 74 1.03 11.24 -1.29
CA PHE A 74 0.98 11.90 0.00
C PHE A 74 -0.44 12.36 0.37
N LEU A 75 -0.63 12.69 1.63
CA LEU A 75 -1.87 13.29 2.13
C LEU A 75 -1.73 14.82 2.08
N PRO A 76 -2.50 15.53 1.24
CA PRO A 76 -2.38 16.99 1.08
C PRO A 76 -2.53 17.77 2.39
N GLY A 77 -3.35 17.26 3.34
CA GLY A 77 -3.49 17.86 4.67
C GLY A 77 -2.19 17.90 5.48
N SER A 78 -1.23 16.99 5.19
CA SER A 78 0.08 16.95 5.86
C SER A 78 1.14 17.89 5.24
N ALA A 79 0.93 18.33 3.99
CA ALA A 79 1.86 19.22 3.28
C ALA A 79 1.10 20.08 2.24
N PRO A 80 0.27 21.05 2.69
CA PRO A 80 -0.69 21.73 1.83
C PRO A 80 -0.05 22.61 0.73
N ALA A 81 1.19 23.04 0.88
CA ALA A 81 1.89 23.82 -0.15
C ALA A 81 2.44 22.97 -1.30
N VAL A 82 2.54 21.65 -1.13
CA VAL A 82 3.19 20.76 -2.10
C VAL A 82 2.38 20.60 -3.37
N GLU A 83 1.09 20.32 -3.27
CA GLU A 83 0.24 20.13 -4.46
C GLU A 83 0.21 21.34 -5.39
N PRO A 84 -0.03 22.58 -4.91
CA PRO A 84 0.03 23.75 -5.77
C PRO A 84 1.39 23.94 -6.47
N ALA A 85 2.50 23.65 -5.76
CA ALA A 85 3.84 23.74 -6.33
C ALA A 85 4.08 22.70 -7.43
N LEU A 86 3.62 21.45 -7.24
CA LEU A 86 3.71 20.39 -8.24
C LEU A 86 2.89 20.73 -9.49
N LEU A 87 1.65 21.18 -9.33
CA LEU A 87 0.79 21.60 -10.45
C LEU A 87 1.44 22.74 -11.25
N ALA A 88 2.02 23.73 -10.58
CA ALA A 88 2.76 24.82 -11.23
C ALA A 88 4.04 24.33 -11.94
N ALA A 89 4.59 23.19 -11.54
CA ALA A 89 5.74 22.55 -12.18
C ALA A 89 5.35 21.59 -13.33
N GLY A 90 4.05 21.46 -13.64
CA GLY A 90 3.54 20.65 -14.75
C GLY A 90 3.17 19.21 -14.38
N PHE A 91 3.17 18.85 -13.11
CA PHE A 91 2.65 17.56 -12.67
C PHE A 91 1.14 17.49 -12.88
N THR A 92 0.63 16.29 -13.11
CA THR A 92 -0.80 16.00 -13.29
C THR A 92 -1.31 15.04 -12.22
N VAL A 93 -2.51 15.29 -11.72
CA VAL A 93 -3.16 14.41 -10.75
C VAL A 93 -3.56 13.12 -11.43
N GLU A 94 -3.04 11.98 -10.95
CA GLU A 94 -3.46 10.65 -11.41
C GLU A 94 -4.83 10.29 -10.80
N ASN A 95 -4.92 10.39 -9.48
CA ASN A 95 -6.16 10.17 -8.74
C ASN A 95 -6.08 10.78 -7.33
N ARG A 96 -7.25 10.84 -6.69
CA ARG A 96 -7.41 11.06 -5.26
C ARG A 96 -8.16 9.86 -4.69
N ALA A 97 -7.54 9.19 -3.74
CA ALA A 97 -8.10 8.01 -3.13
C ALA A 97 -8.41 8.26 -1.65
N PRO A 98 -9.55 7.78 -1.15
CA PRO A 98 -9.79 7.83 0.28
C PRO A 98 -8.76 6.99 1.02
N VAL A 99 -8.29 7.49 2.17
CA VAL A 99 -7.57 6.69 3.14
C VAL A 99 -8.58 6.22 4.18
N MET A 100 -8.58 4.91 4.45
CA MET A 100 -9.44 4.31 5.45
C MET A 100 -8.61 3.69 6.57
N ALA A 101 -9.15 3.69 7.78
CA ALA A 101 -8.50 3.07 8.94
C ALA A 101 -9.51 2.29 9.78
N CYS A 102 -8.98 1.28 10.49
CA CYS A 102 -9.72 0.47 11.44
C CYS A 102 -8.92 0.39 12.75
N ALA A 103 -9.63 0.51 13.88
CA ALA A 103 -9.11 0.23 15.23
C ALA A 103 -9.66 -1.11 15.73
N PRO A 104 -9.04 -1.72 16.77
CA PRO A 104 -9.41 -3.06 17.23
C PRO A 104 -10.90 -3.22 17.59
N ASP A 105 -11.49 -2.22 18.22
CA ASP A 105 -12.90 -2.19 18.64
C ASP A 105 -13.90 -1.98 17.50
N ALA A 106 -13.43 -1.53 16.35
CA ALA A 106 -14.25 -1.29 15.17
C ALA A 106 -14.30 -2.49 14.21
N LEU A 107 -13.37 -3.45 14.33
CA LEU A 107 -13.28 -4.58 13.40
C LEU A 107 -14.51 -5.49 13.52
N LEU A 108 -15.16 -5.73 12.38
CA LEU A 108 -16.32 -6.60 12.26
C LEU A 108 -15.93 -7.94 11.61
N THR A 109 -16.55 -9.02 12.10
CA THR A 109 -16.38 -10.35 11.51
C THR A 109 -17.27 -10.50 10.27
N PRO A 110 -16.71 -10.74 9.08
CA PRO A 110 -17.52 -10.98 7.88
C PRO A 110 -18.22 -12.36 7.91
N LYS A 111 -19.16 -12.55 7.00
CA LYS A 111 -19.82 -13.86 6.84
C LYS A 111 -18.80 -14.92 6.47
N PRO A 112 -18.89 -16.14 7.04
CA PRO A 112 -18.01 -17.25 6.67
C PRO A 112 -18.14 -17.60 5.18
N VAL A 113 -17.02 -17.99 4.58
CA VAL A 113 -16.95 -18.52 3.20
C VAL A 113 -16.65 -20.01 3.30
N ALA A 114 -17.48 -20.83 2.65
CA ALA A 114 -17.33 -22.27 2.69
C ALA A 114 -15.98 -22.75 2.11
N SER A 115 -15.34 -23.71 2.74
CA SER A 115 -14.05 -24.29 2.36
C SER A 115 -12.89 -23.29 2.28
N LEU A 116 -13.06 -22.03 2.72
CA LEU A 116 -12.00 -21.05 2.74
C LEU A 116 -11.07 -21.30 3.93
N THR A 117 -9.79 -21.43 3.63
CA THR A 117 -8.70 -21.43 4.61
C THR A 117 -7.83 -20.20 4.36
N ILE A 118 -7.46 -19.48 5.39
CA ILE A 118 -6.53 -18.35 5.32
C ILE A 118 -5.40 -18.63 6.30
N ALA A 119 -4.17 -18.61 5.81
CA ALA A 119 -2.98 -18.88 6.61
C ALA A 119 -1.82 -17.97 6.19
N GLU A 120 -0.86 -17.80 7.08
CA GLU A 120 0.40 -17.14 6.72
C GLU A 120 1.24 -18.11 5.88
N PRO A 121 1.84 -17.68 4.75
CA PRO A 121 2.76 -18.49 3.98
C PRO A 121 3.97 -18.90 4.83
N ALA A 122 4.33 -20.18 4.81
CA ALA A 122 5.44 -20.73 5.57
C ALA A 122 6.59 -21.20 4.68
N THR A 123 6.34 -21.43 3.40
CA THR A 123 7.31 -21.92 2.41
C THR A 123 7.47 -20.96 1.25
N ASP A 124 8.61 -21.03 0.55
CA ASP A 124 8.82 -20.23 -0.67
C ASP A 124 7.72 -20.45 -1.71
N ALA A 125 7.29 -21.70 -1.91
CA ALA A 125 6.21 -22.03 -2.82
C ALA A 125 4.87 -21.34 -2.45
N GLU A 126 4.56 -21.17 -1.17
CA GLU A 126 3.36 -20.48 -0.72
C GLU A 126 3.49 -18.96 -0.90
N PHE A 127 4.67 -18.37 -0.68
CA PHE A 127 4.93 -16.97 -1.01
C PHE A 127 4.82 -16.71 -2.50
N ASP A 128 5.36 -17.59 -3.34
CA ASP A 128 5.28 -17.47 -4.79
C ASP A 128 3.83 -17.65 -5.28
N ALA A 129 3.07 -18.57 -4.69
CA ALA A 129 1.63 -18.70 -4.97
C ALA A 129 0.84 -17.46 -4.57
N ALA A 130 1.16 -16.84 -3.42
CA ALA A 130 0.54 -15.59 -2.99
C ALA A 130 0.88 -14.43 -3.95
N ALA A 131 2.15 -14.30 -4.35
CA ALA A 131 2.61 -13.32 -5.32
C ALA A 131 1.93 -13.48 -6.68
N LEU A 132 1.78 -14.71 -7.17
CA LEU A 132 1.08 -14.99 -8.42
C LEU A 132 -0.39 -14.58 -8.38
N VAL A 133 -1.08 -14.84 -7.25
CA VAL A 133 -2.47 -14.38 -7.05
C VAL A 133 -2.55 -12.85 -7.07
N GLN A 134 -1.62 -12.15 -6.43
CA GLN A 134 -1.55 -10.69 -6.46
C GLN A 134 -1.30 -10.17 -7.87
N HIS A 135 -0.26 -10.70 -8.54
CA HIS A 135 0.10 -10.31 -9.91
C HIS A 135 -1.08 -10.41 -10.87
N HIS A 136 -1.73 -11.56 -10.94
CA HIS A 136 -2.91 -11.76 -11.79
C HIS A 136 -4.12 -10.94 -11.33
N GLY A 137 -4.27 -10.76 -10.02
CA GLY A 137 -5.36 -9.97 -9.43
C GLY A 137 -5.31 -8.49 -9.81
N TYR A 138 -4.12 -7.95 -10.01
CA TYR A 138 -3.85 -6.60 -10.49
C TYR A 138 -3.71 -6.49 -12.03
N GLY A 139 -4.02 -7.56 -12.77
CA GLY A 139 -4.05 -7.55 -14.23
C GLY A 139 -2.73 -7.94 -14.89
N GLY A 140 -1.74 -8.38 -14.13
CA GLY A 140 -0.52 -8.96 -14.67
C GLY A 140 -0.78 -10.28 -15.39
N THR A 141 0.10 -10.62 -16.33
CA THR A 141 0.07 -11.87 -17.10
C THR A 141 1.41 -12.58 -17.00
N GLY A 142 1.40 -13.91 -17.03
CA GLY A 142 2.62 -14.70 -16.86
C GLY A 142 3.09 -14.75 -15.40
N GLU A 143 4.40 -14.90 -15.23
CA GLU A 143 5.03 -14.96 -13.90
C GLU A 143 5.32 -13.55 -13.37
N PRO A 144 5.21 -13.32 -12.04
CA PRO A 144 5.57 -12.07 -11.41
C PRO A 144 7.08 -11.80 -11.50
N GLU A 145 7.46 -10.50 -11.51
CA GLU A 145 8.88 -10.08 -11.51
C GLU A 145 9.60 -10.30 -10.15
N GLY A 146 8.89 -10.81 -9.15
CA GLY A 146 9.44 -11.13 -7.82
C GLY A 146 9.21 -10.05 -6.75
N GLY A 147 8.86 -8.84 -7.13
CA GLY A 147 8.63 -7.73 -6.18
C GLY A 147 7.48 -8.00 -5.20
N GLU A 148 6.41 -8.66 -5.66
CA GLU A 148 5.28 -9.06 -4.81
C GLU A 148 5.71 -10.07 -3.73
N ALA A 149 6.47 -11.11 -4.12
CA ALA A 149 6.95 -12.13 -3.19
C ALA A 149 7.94 -11.52 -2.18
N GLU A 150 8.86 -10.66 -2.63
CA GLU A 150 9.80 -9.94 -1.77
C GLU A 150 9.06 -9.07 -0.74
N TRP A 151 8.04 -8.33 -1.19
CA TRP A 151 7.24 -7.50 -0.29
C TRP A 151 6.52 -8.33 0.78
N LEU A 152 5.89 -9.45 0.39
CA LEU A 152 5.20 -10.36 1.33
C LEU A 152 6.17 -10.97 2.35
N ARG A 153 7.36 -11.41 1.91
CA ARG A 153 8.40 -11.95 2.80
C ARG A 153 8.91 -10.86 3.76
N THR A 154 9.16 -9.65 3.26
CA THR A 154 9.60 -8.52 4.09
C THR A 154 8.54 -8.16 5.12
N ALA A 155 7.27 -8.11 4.74
CA ALA A 155 6.17 -7.89 5.67
C ALA A 155 6.16 -8.96 6.77
N ALA A 156 6.16 -10.24 6.41
CA ALA A 156 6.10 -11.36 7.35
C ALA A 156 7.30 -11.39 8.31
N THR A 157 8.52 -11.21 7.81
CA THR A 157 9.74 -11.24 8.64
C THR A 157 9.96 -9.99 9.48
N GLY A 158 9.42 -8.84 9.04
CA GLY A 158 9.53 -7.55 9.75
C GLY A 158 8.48 -7.29 10.82
N GLY A 159 7.66 -8.29 11.16
CA GLY A 159 6.59 -8.17 12.16
C GLY A 159 5.24 -7.70 11.59
N GLY A 160 5.13 -7.50 10.29
CA GLY A 160 3.87 -7.35 9.58
C GLY A 160 3.16 -8.70 9.37
N VAL A 161 2.26 -8.80 8.42
CA VAL A 161 1.48 -10.02 8.14
C VAL A 161 1.47 -10.28 6.62
N ALA A 162 1.67 -11.53 6.22
CA ALA A 162 1.33 -12.00 4.88
C ALA A 162 0.25 -13.08 5.00
N ALA A 163 -0.68 -13.17 4.05
CA ALA A 163 -1.67 -14.22 4.05
C ALA A 163 -1.95 -14.75 2.65
N LEU A 164 -2.13 -16.07 2.60
CA LEU A 164 -2.59 -16.83 1.44
C LEU A 164 -3.95 -17.44 1.78
N ALA A 165 -4.95 -17.16 0.96
CA ALA A 165 -6.28 -17.75 1.05
C ALA A 165 -6.42 -18.87 0.02
N THR A 166 -6.92 -20.02 0.46
CA THR A 166 -7.15 -21.20 -0.40
C THR A 166 -8.58 -21.70 -0.27
N ILE A 167 -9.12 -22.29 -1.33
CA ILE A 167 -10.34 -23.10 -1.33
C ILE A 167 -9.97 -24.47 -1.87
N ASP A 168 -10.20 -25.53 -1.07
CA ASP A 168 -9.85 -26.91 -1.40
C ASP A 168 -8.38 -27.04 -1.84
N GLY A 169 -7.49 -26.30 -1.19
CA GLY A 169 -6.05 -26.27 -1.49
C GLY A 169 -5.63 -25.39 -2.68
N VAL A 170 -6.59 -24.81 -3.41
CA VAL A 170 -6.29 -23.93 -4.56
C VAL A 170 -6.09 -22.48 -4.06
N PRO A 171 -4.98 -21.79 -4.39
CA PRO A 171 -4.76 -20.38 -4.10
C PRO A 171 -5.82 -19.49 -4.76
N VAL A 172 -6.56 -18.70 -3.96
CA VAL A 172 -7.67 -17.88 -4.44
C VAL A 172 -7.60 -16.43 -3.99
N GLY A 173 -6.75 -16.11 -3.01
CA GLY A 173 -6.58 -14.75 -2.53
C GLY A 173 -5.25 -14.58 -1.82
N ALA A 174 -4.69 -13.39 -1.86
CA ALA A 174 -3.48 -13.03 -1.14
C ALA A 174 -3.50 -11.55 -0.73
N GLY A 175 -2.68 -11.20 0.27
CA GLY A 175 -2.50 -9.85 0.73
C GLY A 175 -1.58 -9.80 1.94
N GLY A 176 -1.32 -8.59 2.46
CA GLY A 176 -0.50 -8.45 3.65
C GLY A 176 -0.71 -7.13 4.37
N CYS A 177 -0.13 -7.06 5.56
CA CYS A 177 0.06 -5.82 6.29
C CYS A 177 1.55 -5.50 6.33
N SER A 178 1.92 -4.26 6.02
CA SER A 178 3.31 -3.80 6.02
C SER A 178 3.98 -3.95 7.39
N VAL A 179 5.29 -3.78 7.44
CA VAL A 179 6.04 -3.73 8.71
C VAL A 179 5.45 -2.62 9.60
N PRO A 180 5.09 -2.90 10.85
CA PRO A 180 4.49 -1.90 11.73
C PRO A 180 5.47 -0.78 12.10
N VAL A 181 4.94 0.44 12.21
CA VAL A 181 5.64 1.61 12.75
C VAL A 181 4.72 2.28 13.77
N ASP A 182 5.17 2.41 14.99
CA ASP A 182 4.43 3.03 16.10
C ASP A 182 2.99 2.49 16.24
N GLY A 183 2.83 1.17 16.03
CA GLY A 183 1.55 0.48 16.11
C GLY A 183 0.61 0.73 14.91
N LEU A 184 1.07 1.37 13.83
CA LEU A 184 0.35 1.49 12.56
C LEU A 184 0.90 0.48 11.55
N THR A 185 0.01 -0.06 10.72
CA THR A 185 0.38 -0.87 9.55
C THR A 185 -0.56 -0.63 8.38
N GLU A 186 -0.06 -0.76 7.17
CA GLU A 186 -0.85 -0.65 5.94
C GLU A 186 -1.28 -2.04 5.46
N LEU A 187 -2.58 -2.24 5.28
CA LEU A 187 -3.11 -3.40 4.56
C LEU A 187 -3.04 -3.11 3.07
N ALA A 188 -2.20 -3.86 2.36
CA ALA A 188 -1.93 -3.64 0.94
C ALA A 188 -1.82 -4.95 0.16
N GLY A 189 -1.77 -4.84 -1.17
CA GLY A 189 -1.60 -5.98 -2.06
C GLY A 189 -2.75 -6.99 -2.00
N LEU A 190 -3.96 -6.59 -1.56
CA LEU A 190 -5.08 -7.51 -1.45
C LEU A 190 -5.65 -7.83 -2.81
N ALA A 191 -5.60 -9.10 -3.17
CA ALA A 191 -6.13 -9.61 -4.43
C ALA A 191 -6.96 -10.88 -4.23
N VAL A 192 -7.96 -11.07 -5.10
CA VAL A 192 -8.75 -12.30 -5.21
C VAL A 192 -8.78 -12.72 -6.66
N ALA A 193 -8.45 -13.98 -6.92
CA ALA A 193 -8.46 -14.59 -8.25
C ALA A 193 -9.82 -14.40 -8.94
N GLY A 194 -9.82 -14.01 -10.21
CA GLY A 194 -11.01 -13.57 -10.94
C GLY A 194 -12.20 -14.53 -10.84
N ALA A 195 -11.95 -15.84 -10.98
CA ALA A 195 -12.99 -16.89 -10.90
C ALA A 195 -13.62 -17.04 -9.50
N TYR A 196 -13.01 -16.46 -8.46
CA TYR A 196 -13.45 -16.56 -7.07
C TYR A 196 -13.97 -15.24 -6.50
N ARG A 197 -14.00 -14.16 -7.28
CA ARG A 197 -14.54 -12.86 -6.86
C ARG A 197 -16.03 -12.94 -6.53
N ARG A 198 -16.54 -11.96 -5.78
CA ARG A 198 -17.95 -11.83 -5.37
C ARG A 198 -18.47 -12.94 -4.43
N ARG A 199 -17.56 -13.67 -3.77
CA ARG A 199 -17.89 -14.75 -2.82
C ARG A 199 -17.58 -14.41 -1.36
N GLY A 200 -17.23 -13.13 -1.06
CA GLY A 200 -16.89 -12.69 0.30
C GLY A 200 -15.42 -12.90 0.69
N ILE A 201 -14.58 -13.50 -0.18
CA ILE A 201 -13.18 -13.83 0.12
C ILE A 201 -12.36 -12.58 0.45
N GLY A 202 -12.54 -11.48 -0.30
CA GLY A 202 -11.84 -10.21 -0.03
C GLY A 202 -12.12 -9.69 1.38
N ALA A 203 -13.39 -9.69 1.79
CA ALA A 203 -13.78 -9.28 3.15
C ALA A 203 -13.18 -10.21 4.22
N ALA A 204 -13.24 -11.53 4.02
CA ALA A 204 -12.69 -12.51 4.95
C ALA A 204 -11.17 -12.36 5.10
N LEU A 205 -10.45 -12.24 3.97
CA LEU A 205 -9.01 -12.06 3.95
C LEU A 205 -8.58 -10.74 4.60
N SER A 206 -9.26 -9.63 4.28
CA SER A 206 -8.97 -8.33 4.91
C SER A 206 -9.21 -8.34 6.42
N ALA A 207 -10.31 -8.93 6.87
CA ALA A 207 -10.61 -9.04 8.30
C ALA A 207 -9.59 -9.94 9.02
N HIS A 208 -9.17 -11.05 8.40
CA HIS A 208 -8.13 -11.93 8.95
C HIS A 208 -6.79 -11.20 9.11
N LEU A 209 -6.31 -10.52 8.05
CA LEU A 209 -5.07 -9.73 8.08
C LEU A 209 -5.13 -8.64 9.17
N THR A 210 -6.24 -7.92 9.23
CA THR A 210 -6.47 -6.87 10.23
C THR A 210 -6.48 -7.42 11.66
N ALA A 211 -7.18 -8.53 11.90
CA ALA A 211 -7.23 -9.19 13.21
C ALA A 211 -5.84 -9.70 13.63
N THR A 212 -5.09 -10.30 12.69
CA THR A 212 -3.73 -10.78 12.95
C THR A 212 -2.79 -9.62 13.29
N ALA A 213 -2.89 -8.49 12.58
CA ALA A 213 -2.10 -7.29 12.89
C ALA A 213 -2.42 -6.74 14.29
N PHE A 214 -3.70 -6.71 14.69
CA PHE A 214 -4.10 -6.34 16.05
C PHE A 214 -3.56 -7.33 17.11
N GLY A 215 -3.54 -8.63 16.79
CA GLY A 215 -2.91 -9.65 17.64
C GLY A 215 -1.39 -9.50 17.78
N ARG A 216 -0.77 -8.66 16.96
CA ARG A 216 0.66 -8.26 16.98
C ARG A 216 0.86 -6.82 17.48
N ASP A 217 0.00 -6.36 18.36
CA ASP A 217 0.06 -5.05 19.01
C ASP A 217 -0.06 -3.83 18.07
N CYS A 218 -0.57 -4.01 16.84
CA CYS A 218 -0.96 -2.87 16.03
C CYS A 218 -2.21 -2.21 16.64
N ARG A 219 -2.20 -0.89 16.73
CA ARG A 219 -3.34 -0.08 17.21
C ARG A 219 -4.24 0.43 16.10
N VAL A 220 -3.73 0.49 14.88
CA VAL A 220 -4.45 0.94 13.68
C VAL A 220 -3.96 0.17 12.46
N VAL A 221 -4.90 -0.34 11.68
CA VAL A 221 -4.65 -0.80 10.30
C VAL A 221 -5.28 0.21 9.36
N TRP A 222 -4.52 0.71 8.40
CA TRP A 222 -5.00 1.63 7.39
C TRP A 222 -4.81 1.07 5.99
N LEU A 223 -5.54 1.61 5.00
CA LEU A 223 -5.48 1.18 3.60
C LEU A 223 -5.99 2.28 2.65
N GLU A 224 -5.72 2.08 1.38
CA GLU A 224 -6.25 2.83 0.26
C GLU A 224 -7.10 1.89 -0.62
N PRO A 225 -8.42 2.07 -0.71
CA PRO A 225 -9.25 1.24 -1.56
C PRO A 225 -9.04 1.60 -3.04
N GLY A 226 -8.99 0.58 -3.91
CA GLY A 226 -8.77 0.78 -5.34
C GLY A 226 -9.95 1.45 -6.07
N ASP A 227 -11.16 1.28 -5.55
CA ASP A 227 -12.39 1.87 -6.09
C ASP A 227 -13.51 1.91 -5.04
N ALA A 228 -14.67 2.48 -5.42
CA ALA A 228 -15.82 2.62 -4.52
C ALA A 228 -16.48 1.27 -4.14
N ASP A 229 -16.36 0.24 -4.96
CA ASP A 229 -16.88 -1.10 -4.63
C ASP A 229 -16.00 -1.76 -3.57
N VAL A 230 -14.69 -1.63 -3.71
CA VAL A 230 -13.69 -2.10 -2.74
C VAL A 230 -13.80 -1.32 -1.43
N GLU A 231 -14.02 -0.01 -1.48
CA GLU A 231 -14.30 0.82 -0.30
C GLU A 231 -15.48 0.29 0.52
N ARG A 232 -16.57 -0.11 -0.16
CA ARG A 232 -17.75 -0.68 0.53
C ARG A 232 -17.43 -2.01 1.23
N ILE A 233 -16.52 -2.82 0.67
CA ILE A 233 -16.06 -4.05 1.31
C ILE A 233 -15.35 -3.71 2.63
N TYR A 234 -14.42 -2.77 2.61
CA TYR A 234 -13.68 -2.36 3.81
C TYR A 234 -14.59 -1.67 4.85
N ALA A 235 -15.52 -0.82 4.40
CA ALA A 235 -16.51 -0.24 5.31
C ALA A 235 -17.37 -1.30 6.00
N GLY A 236 -17.69 -2.39 5.28
CA GLY A 236 -18.47 -3.53 5.80
C GLY A 236 -17.74 -4.34 6.87
N ILE A 237 -16.44 -4.23 7.00
CA ILE A 237 -15.62 -4.89 8.04
C ILE A 237 -15.05 -3.91 9.06
N GLY A 238 -15.52 -2.67 9.08
CA GLY A 238 -15.23 -1.72 10.17
C GLY A 238 -14.29 -0.57 9.83
N PHE A 239 -13.70 -0.54 8.64
CA PHE A 239 -12.87 0.61 8.22
C PHE A 239 -13.72 1.87 8.01
N ARG A 240 -13.16 3.04 8.29
CA ARG A 240 -13.77 4.35 8.10
C ARG A 240 -12.79 5.27 7.38
N ARG A 241 -13.30 6.18 6.55
CA ARG A 241 -12.47 7.23 5.94
C ARG A 241 -11.86 8.11 7.02
N VAL A 242 -10.55 8.35 6.90
CA VAL A 242 -9.76 9.20 7.83
C VAL A 242 -9.01 10.31 7.10
N GLY A 243 -8.93 10.26 5.78
CA GLY A 243 -8.23 11.25 4.98
C GLY A 243 -8.37 10.96 3.47
N GLU A 244 -7.64 11.70 2.68
CA GLU A 244 -7.50 11.52 1.23
C GLU A 244 -6.01 11.54 0.87
N LYS A 245 -5.59 10.60 0.03
CA LYS A 245 -4.24 10.52 -0.52
C LYS A 245 -4.25 11.01 -1.98
N LEU A 246 -3.31 11.87 -2.31
CA LEU A 246 -3.07 12.36 -3.65
C LEU A 246 -1.97 11.52 -4.30
N ASN A 247 -2.26 11.02 -5.49
CA ASN A 247 -1.29 10.42 -6.40
C ASN A 247 -1.11 11.38 -7.59
N ILE A 248 0.11 11.83 -7.81
CA ILE A 248 0.44 12.88 -8.78
C ILE A 248 1.78 12.56 -9.46
N SER A 249 1.87 12.73 -10.77
CA SER A 249 3.06 12.41 -11.55
C SER A 249 3.35 13.44 -12.63
N LEU A 250 4.59 13.46 -13.10
CA LEU A 250 5.01 14.22 -14.26
C LEU A 250 5.25 13.24 -15.41
N ASP A 251 4.36 13.25 -16.41
CA ASP A 251 4.49 12.41 -17.59
C ASP A 251 5.81 12.69 -18.32
N PRO A 252 6.44 11.66 -18.94
CA PRO A 252 7.59 11.90 -19.81
C PRO A 252 7.18 12.81 -20.96
N ALA A 253 8.00 13.84 -21.20
CA ALA A 253 7.83 14.77 -22.32
C ALA A 253 8.08 14.07 -23.65
#